data_bea201bee306a2fe465206d220471c80
#
_entry.id   bea201bee306a2fe465206d220471c80
#
_cell.length_a   1.000
_cell.length_b   1.000
_cell.length_c   1.000
_cell.angle_alpha   90.00
_cell.angle_beta   90.00
_cell.angle_gamma   90.00
#
_symmetry.space_group_name_H-M   'P 1'
#
loop_
_entity.id
_entity.type
_entity.pdbx_description
1 polymer ?
#
loop_
_entity_poly.entity_id
_entity_poly.type
_entity_poly.pdbx_seq_one_letter_code
_entity_poly.pdbx_strand_id
1 'polypeptide(L)'
;MADEKELLLSVQDLKKQFGEREILKGISFDVKKGDVVCIIGPSGSGKSTLIRCVNFLEQPTGGVIAYRGQNVLESFKNLALYRTKVGMVFQQFNLFNNMTVLENCMVGRVKVLGKNKDTAHSTAMKYLEHVGMASYINAKPHQLSGGQKQRVAIARALALEPEVLLMDEPTSALDPEMVGEVLAVMKELADEGLTMVIVTHEMAFARDVSSRVIFIDQGVIAEESSPEEIFSAPKNQRTKDFLSRFNLGKQ
;
A
#
# COMPACT_ATOMS: atom_id res chain seq x y z
N MET A 1 28.84 9.65 -7.80
CA MET A 1 28.34 9.26 -6.48
C MET A 1 26.86 8.95 -6.70
N ALA A 2 26.40 7.72 -6.44
CA ALA A 2 24.97 7.41 -6.55
C ALA A 2 24.28 8.27 -5.48
N ASP A 3 23.29 9.08 -5.88
CA ASP A 3 22.46 9.87 -4.97
C ASP A 3 21.81 8.89 -4.01
N GLU A 4 22.18 8.98 -2.74
CA GLU A 4 21.66 8.10 -1.70
C GLU A 4 20.18 8.46 -1.50
N LYS A 5 19.27 7.60 -2.00
CA LYS A 5 17.84 7.84 -1.93
C LYS A 5 17.40 8.12 -0.49
N GLU A 6 16.61 9.15 -0.30
CA GLU A 6 16.08 9.59 0.99
C GLU A 6 15.28 8.47 1.68
N LEU A 7 15.60 8.15 2.96
CA LEU A 7 14.85 7.20 3.76
C LEU A 7 13.53 7.82 4.24
N LEU A 8 12.40 7.25 3.83
CA LEU A 8 11.07 7.72 4.21
C LEU A 8 10.48 6.95 5.38
N LEU A 9 10.55 5.61 5.35
CA LEU A 9 10.06 4.76 6.44
C LEU A 9 11.16 3.81 6.89
N SER A 10 11.27 3.61 8.21
CA SER A 10 12.07 2.56 8.83
C SER A 10 11.20 1.82 9.84
N VAL A 11 11.11 0.51 9.66
CA VAL A 11 10.41 -0.41 10.54
C VAL A 11 11.47 -1.25 11.25
N GLN A 12 11.48 -1.25 12.58
CA GLN A 12 12.53 -1.90 13.39
C GLN A 12 11.93 -2.81 14.43
N ASP A 13 12.28 -4.10 14.38
CA ASP A 13 11.87 -5.17 15.32
C ASP A 13 10.36 -5.15 15.60
N LEU A 14 9.55 -4.93 14.55
CA LEU A 14 8.11 -4.74 14.69
C LEU A 14 7.43 -6.05 15.12
N LYS A 15 6.71 -5.98 16.24
CA LYS A 15 5.98 -7.12 16.82
C LYS A 15 4.50 -6.80 16.94
N LYS A 16 3.68 -7.82 16.71
CA LYS A 16 2.24 -7.75 16.93
C LYS A 16 1.71 -9.07 17.45
N GLN A 17 0.98 -8.98 18.54
CA GLN A 17 0.31 -10.10 19.20
C GLN A 17 -1.18 -9.80 19.38
N PHE A 18 -2.03 -10.81 19.19
CA PHE A 18 -3.45 -10.79 19.50
C PHE A 18 -3.74 -11.89 20.53
N GLY A 19 -4.05 -11.51 21.77
CA GLY A 19 -4.08 -12.46 22.88
C GLY A 19 -2.73 -13.17 23.06
N GLU A 20 -2.72 -14.48 23.02
CA GLU A 20 -1.50 -15.28 23.10
C GLU A 20 -0.84 -15.55 21.73
N ARG A 21 -1.51 -15.19 20.64
CA ARG A 21 -1.03 -15.47 19.29
C ARG A 21 -0.12 -14.35 18.76
N GLU A 22 1.15 -14.64 18.60
CA GLU A 22 2.12 -13.75 17.98
C GLU A 22 1.99 -13.84 16.44
N ILE A 23 1.71 -12.70 15.79
CA ILE A 23 1.51 -12.59 14.34
C ILE A 23 2.76 -12.03 13.67
N LEU A 24 3.36 -10.97 14.24
CA LEU A 24 4.62 -10.40 13.75
C LEU A 24 5.69 -10.62 14.83
N LYS A 25 6.84 -11.13 14.40
CA LYS A 25 7.89 -11.65 15.28
C LYS A 25 9.23 -10.92 15.08
N GLY A 26 9.20 -9.59 15.01
CA GLY A 26 10.40 -8.80 14.83
C GLY A 26 10.71 -8.51 13.35
N ILE A 27 9.76 -7.89 12.64
CA ILE A 27 9.92 -7.48 11.25
C ILE A 27 10.74 -6.18 11.20
N SER A 28 11.79 -6.15 10.36
CA SER A 28 12.59 -4.95 10.13
C SER A 28 12.84 -4.75 8.64
N PHE A 29 12.51 -3.57 8.12
CA PHE A 29 12.81 -3.15 6.75
C PHE A 29 12.72 -1.63 6.62
N ASP A 30 13.36 -1.10 5.59
CA ASP A 30 13.37 0.32 5.26
C ASP A 30 12.65 0.57 3.93
N VAL A 31 12.12 1.79 3.72
CA VAL A 31 11.53 2.23 2.45
C VAL A 31 12.12 3.58 2.09
N LYS A 32 12.80 3.64 0.95
CA LYS A 32 13.41 4.86 0.42
C LYS A 32 12.50 5.51 -0.61
N LYS A 33 12.67 6.80 -0.83
CA LYS A 33 11.89 7.57 -1.80
C LYS A 33 12.01 6.96 -3.21
N GLY A 34 10.86 6.74 -3.86
CA GLY A 34 10.76 6.11 -5.17
C GLY A 34 10.91 4.58 -5.15
N ASP A 35 10.94 3.94 -3.98
CA ASP A 35 10.90 2.49 -3.91
C ASP A 35 9.48 1.97 -4.11
N VAL A 36 9.37 0.87 -4.84
CA VAL A 36 8.16 0.04 -4.89
C VAL A 36 8.49 -1.28 -4.23
N VAL A 37 8.07 -1.45 -2.98
CA VAL A 37 8.31 -2.65 -2.18
C VAL A 37 7.09 -3.55 -2.26
N CYS A 38 7.21 -4.74 -2.88
CA CYS A 38 6.15 -5.73 -2.87
C CYS A 38 6.34 -6.73 -1.73
N ILE A 39 5.29 -6.95 -0.95
CA ILE A 39 5.25 -7.92 0.15
C ILE A 39 4.41 -9.10 -0.30
N ILE A 40 5.03 -10.27 -0.39
CA ILE A 40 4.40 -11.53 -0.81
C ILE A 40 4.50 -12.58 0.28
N GLY A 41 3.74 -13.67 0.17
CA GLY A 41 3.78 -14.78 1.13
C GLY A 41 2.41 -15.46 1.29
N PRO A 42 2.35 -16.59 2.00
CA PRO A 42 1.11 -17.34 2.17
C PRO A 42 0.05 -16.55 2.95
N SER A 43 -1.22 -16.94 2.77
CA SER A 43 -2.31 -16.38 3.58
C SER A 43 -2.08 -16.64 5.06
N GLY A 44 -2.37 -15.64 5.90
CA GLY A 44 -2.15 -15.73 7.35
C GLY A 44 -0.71 -15.56 7.82
N SER A 45 0.26 -15.24 6.95
CA SER A 45 1.66 -14.99 7.33
C SER A 45 1.91 -13.66 8.04
N GLY A 46 0.90 -12.77 8.12
CA GLY A 46 0.99 -11.48 8.82
C GLY A 46 1.10 -10.24 7.91
N LYS A 47 1.05 -10.37 6.58
CA LYS A 47 1.23 -9.27 5.62
C LYS A 47 0.27 -8.09 5.84
N SER A 48 -1.04 -8.33 5.91
CA SER A 48 -2.04 -7.28 6.17
C SER A 48 -1.88 -6.69 7.57
N THR A 49 -1.51 -7.50 8.57
CA THR A 49 -1.23 -7.03 9.92
C THR A 49 -0.03 -6.09 9.92
N LEU A 50 1.04 -6.44 9.18
CA LEU A 50 2.24 -5.62 9.05
C LEU A 50 1.90 -4.24 8.49
N ILE A 51 1.24 -4.18 7.33
CA ILE A 51 0.96 -2.89 6.67
C ILE A 51 -0.01 -2.03 7.49
N ARG A 52 -0.95 -2.65 8.23
CA ARG A 52 -1.84 -1.95 9.17
C ARG A 52 -1.11 -1.45 10.41
N CYS A 53 -0.10 -2.17 10.90
CA CYS A 53 0.78 -1.68 11.95
C CYS A 53 1.62 -0.49 11.47
N VAL A 54 2.18 -0.55 10.27
CA VAL A 54 2.94 0.57 9.67
C VAL A 54 2.07 1.84 9.59
N ASN A 55 0.78 1.71 9.28
CA ASN A 55 -0.17 2.84 9.26
C ASN A 55 -0.77 3.17 10.65
N PHE A 56 -0.42 2.44 11.70
CA PHE A 56 -1.02 2.54 13.05
C PHE A 56 -2.56 2.36 13.08
N LEU A 57 -3.12 1.64 12.12
CA LEU A 57 -4.49 1.15 12.20
C LEU A 57 -4.59 -0.01 13.19
N GLU A 58 -3.50 -0.79 13.30
CA GLU A 58 -3.24 -1.75 14.35
C GLU A 58 -2.08 -1.26 15.21
N GLN A 59 -2.27 -1.21 16.52
CA GLN A 59 -1.21 -0.83 17.45
C GLN A 59 -0.18 -1.97 17.52
N PRO A 60 1.11 -1.74 17.18
CA PRO A 60 2.17 -2.70 17.44
C PRO A 60 2.29 -3.05 18.93
N THR A 61 2.71 -4.27 19.24
CA THR A 61 3.03 -4.67 20.62
C THR A 61 4.50 -4.47 20.98
N GLY A 62 5.34 -4.20 19.99
CA GLY A 62 6.77 -3.92 20.16
C GLY A 62 7.40 -3.41 18.86
N GLY A 63 8.61 -2.92 18.97
CA GLY A 63 9.34 -2.33 17.86
C GLY A 63 9.07 -0.84 17.66
N VAL A 64 9.71 -0.28 16.63
CA VAL A 64 9.65 1.16 16.30
C VAL A 64 9.32 1.34 14.84
N ILE A 65 8.45 2.30 14.54
CA ILE A 65 8.19 2.79 13.19
C ILE A 65 8.63 4.25 13.15
N ALA A 66 9.60 4.54 12.29
CA ALA A 66 10.10 5.89 12.08
C ALA A 66 9.71 6.39 10.68
N TYR A 67 9.30 7.65 10.61
CA TYR A 67 9.05 8.38 9.37
C TYR A 67 10.04 9.53 9.27
N ARG A 68 10.82 9.58 8.18
CA ARG A 68 11.92 10.55 8.00
C ARG A 68 12.86 10.62 9.20
N GLY A 69 13.22 9.44 9.73
CA GLY A 69 14.14 9.31 10.87
C GLY A 69 13.53 9.62 12.24
N GLN A 70 12.27 9.99 12.33
CA GLN A 70 11.59 10.33 13.59
C GLN A 70 10.59 9.25 13.98
N ASN A 71 10.62 8.81 15.24
CA ASN A 71 9.63 7.86 15.76
C ASN A 71 8.21 8.47 15.63
N VAL A 72 7.32 7.75 14.96
CA VAL A 72 5.98 8.24 14.63
C VAL A 72 5.17 8.54 15.88
N LEU A 73 5.21 7.66 16.90
CA LEU A 73 4.41 7.84 18.13
C LEU A 73 4.89 9.02 18.97
N GLU A 74 6.16 9.39 18.89
CA GLU A 74 6.72 10.53 19.61
C GLU A 74 6.50 11.84 18.86
N SER A 75 6.57 11.80 17.52
CA SER A 75 6.57 13.01 16.68
C SER A 75 5.18 13.46 16.25
N PHE A 76 4.22 12.54 16.13
CA PHE A 76 2.86 12.83 15.70
C PHE A 76 1.87 12.78 16.87
N LYS A 77 1.51 13.95 17.42
CA LYS A 77 0.43 14.07 18.43
C LYS A 77 -0.92 13.59 17.91
N ASN A 78 -1.13 13.63 16.59
CA ASN A 78 -2.34 13.16 15.90
C ASN A 78 -1.95 12.24 14.73
N LEU A 79 -2.21 10.96 14.86
CA LEU A 79 -1.95 9.96 13.83
C LEU A 79 -2.73 10.19 12.51
N ALA A 80 -3.80 11.00 12.53
CA ALA A 80 -4.47 11.40 11.28
C ALA A 80 -3.53 12.21 10.38
N LEU A 81 -2.64 13.05 10.95
CA LEU A 81 -1.63 13.79 10.18
C LEU A 81 -0.55 12.86 9.61
N TYR A 82 -0.10 11.87 10.40
CA TYR A 82 0.80 10.84 9.87
C TYR A 82 0.18 10.11 8.68
N ARG A 83 -1.09 9.71 8.78
CA ARG A 83 -1.82 9.00 7.70
C ARG A 83 -2.06 9.86 6.46
N THR A 84 -1.89 11.18 6.50
CA THR A 84 -1.84 12.00 5.29
C THR A 84 -0.51 11.88 4.57
N LYS A 85 0.58 11.55 5.27
CA LYS A 85 1.92 11.33 4.70
C LYS A 85 2.17 9.90 4.27
N VAL A 86 1.59 8.97 5.02
CA VAL A 86 1.63 7.53 4.74
C VAL A 86 0.20 7.07 4.50
N GLY A 87 -0.25 7.22 3.25
CA GLY A 87 -1.61 6.88 2.81
C GLY A 87 -1.84 5.38 2.79
N MET A 88 -3.11 4.96 2.78
CA MET A 88 -3.46 3.54 2.71
C MET A 88 -4.65 3.28 1.80
N VAL A 89 -4.51 2.27 0.94
CA VAL A 89 -5.57 1.68 0.12
C VAL A 89 -5.86 0.29 0.65
N PHE A 90 -7.15 -0.02 0.82
CA PHE A 90 -7.61 -1.26 1.45
C PHE A 90 -8.14 -2.25 0.42
N GLN A 91 -8.16 -3.52 0.79
CA GLN A 91 -8.76 -4.59 0.03
C GLN A 91 -10.27 -4.36 -0.22
N GLN A 92 -11.00 -3.84 0.77
CA GLN A 92 -12.46 -3.62 0.72
C GLN A 92 -12.84 -2.16 0.38
N PHE A 93 -12.05 -1.44 -0.39
CA PHE A 93 -12.30 -0.07 -0.85
C PHE A 93 -12.50 0.97 0.28
N ASN A 94 -13.31 0.66 1.28
CA ASN A 94 -13.66 1.49 2.46
C ASN A 94 -14.12 2.91 2.09
N LEU A 95 -14.90 3.06 1.02
CA LEU A 95 -15.50 4.32 0.63
C LEU A 95 -16.64 4.71 1.57
N PHE A 96 -16.81 6.00 1.80
CA PHE A 96 -17.95 6.53 2.55
C PHE A 96 -19.22 6.44 1.69
N ASN A 97 -20.12 5.53 2.01
CA ASN A 97 -21.31 5.22 1.22
C ASN A 97 -22.32 6.38 1.12
N ASN A 98 -22.31 7.28 2.09
CA ASN A 98 -23.17 8.48 2.13
C ASN A 98 -22.60 9.66 1.33
N MET A 99 -21.35 9.56 0.84
CA MET A 99 -20.66 10.59 0.06
C MET A 99 -20.57 10.19 -1.41
N THR A 100 -20.52 11.19 -2.29
CA THR A 100 -20.19 10.99 -3.71
C THR A 100 -18.74 10.63 -3.90
N VAL A 101 -18.35 10.26 -5.12
CA VAL A 101 -16.96 10.01 -5.52
C VAL A 101 -16.08 11.23 -5.21
N LEU A 102 -16.51 12.41 -5.62
CA LEU A 102 -15.78 13.65 -5.37
C LEU A 102 -15.65 13.94 -3.87
N GLU A 103 -16.72 13.83 -3.11
CA GLU A 103 -16.72 14.06 -1.66
C GLU A 103 -15.80 13.09 -0.93
N ASN A 104 -15.74 11.81 -1.35
CA ASN A 104 -14.79 10.82 -0.82
C ASN A 104 -13.34 11.29 -0.99
N CYS A 105 -12.98 11.88 -2.12
CA CYS A 105 -11.62 12.37 -2.37
C CYS A 105 -11.33 13.69 -1.67
N MET A 106 -12.34 14.53 -1.42
CA MET A 106 -12.16 15.83 -0.78
C MET A 106 -12.09 15.77 0.76
N VAL A 107 -12.81 14.82 1.37
CA VAL A 107 -13.08 14.83 2.83
C VAL A 107 -11.81 14.87 3.67
N GLY A 108 -10.78 14.13 3.31
CA GLY A 108 -9.51 14.11 4.05
C GLY A 108 -8.77 15.46 3.99
N ARG A 109 -8.77 16.09 2.81
CA ARG A 109 -8.15 17.43 2.65
C ARG A 109 -8.85 18.49 3.49
N VAL A 110 -10.18 18.47 3.50
CA VAL A 110 -10.97 19.45 4.25
C VAL A 110 -10.91 19.20 5.75
N LYS A 111 -11.13 17.94 6.18
CA LYS A 111 -11.31 17.62 7.59
C LYS A 111 -10.00 17.40 8.34
N VAL A 112 -8.96 16.89 7.69
CA VAL A 112 -7.67 16.58 8.33
C VAL A 112 -6.64 17.66 8.04
N LEU A 113 -6.50 18.08 6.78
CA LEU A 113 -5.51 19.09 6.39
C LEU A 113 -6.04 20.53 6.49
N GLY A 114 -7.32 20.75 6.80
CA GLY A 114 -7.91 22.10 6.94
C GLY A 114 -7.91 22.91 5.65
N LYS A 115 -7.77 22.26 4.48
CA LYS A 115 -7.77 22.94 3.19
C LYS A 115 -9.17 23.49 2.86
N ASN A 116 -9.24 24.64 2.17
CA ASN A 116 -10.51 25.15 1.68
C ASN A 116 -11.11 24.22 0.62
N LYS A 117 -12.42 24.37 0.37
CA LYS A 117 -13.15 23.48 -0.54
C LYS A 117 -12.67 23.56 -1.98
N ASP A 118 -12.28 24.71 -2.47
CA ASP A 118 -11.85 24.90 -3.86
C ASP A 118 -10.52 24.21 -4.13
N THR A 119 -9.55 24.36 -3.22
CA THR A 119 -8.27 23.63 -3.29
C THR A 119 -8.49 22.12 -3.14
N ALA A 120 -9.38 21.68 -2.24
CA ALA A 120 -9.70 20.28 -2.08
C ALA A 120 -10.37 19.70 -3.33
N HIS A 121 -11.27 20.46 -3.95
CA HIS A 121 -11.94 20.08 -5.19
C HIS A 121 -10.93 19.94 -6.34
N SER A 122 -10.11 20.96 -6.60
CA SER A 122 -9.13 20.93 -7.70
C SER A 122 -8.17 19.75 -7.56
N THR A 123 -7.70 19.47 -6.34
CA THR A 123 -6.82 18.31 -6.12
C THR A 123 -7.56 16.98 -6.28
N ALA A 124 -8.79 16.86 -5.78
CA ALA A 124 -9.60 15.66 -5.96
C ALA A 124 -9.86 15.38 -7.44
N MET A 125 -10.22 16.41 -8.22
CA MET A 125 -10.42 16.29 -9.67
C MET A 125 -9.17 15.79 -10.38
N LYS A 126 -8.00 16.39 -10.09
CA LYS A 126 -6.72 15.93 -10.65
C LYS A 126 -6.52 14.41 -10.50
N TYR A 127 -6.73 13.89 -9.31
CA TYR A 127 -6.51 12.45 -9.06
C TYR A 127 -7.65 11.57 -9.57
N LEU A 128 -8.88 12.07 -9.63
CA LEU A 128 -9.99 11.38 -10.28
C LEU A 128 -9.83 11.30 -11.81
N GLU A 129 -9.28 12.32 -12.44
CA GLU A 129 -8.87 12.30 -13.85
C GLU A 129 -7.77 11.27 -14.08
N HIS A 130 -6.73 11.29 -13.23
CA HIS A 130 -5.61 10.36 -13.32
C HIS A 130 -6.06 8.88 -13.30
N VAL A 131 -7.02 8.52 -12.43
CA VAL A 131 -7.53 7.14 -12.35
C VAL A 131 -8.73 6.87 -13.28
N GLY A 132 -9.06 7.78 -14.21
CA GLY A 132 -10.17 7.65 -15.17
C GLY A 132 -11.56 7.67 -14.55
N MET A 133 -11.76 8.39 -13.44
CA MET A 133 -13.03 8.46 -12.70
C MET A 133 -13.70 9.84 -12.72
N ALA A 134 -13.20 10.77 -13.51
CA ALA A 134 -13.73 12.14 -13.59
C ALA A 134 -15.21 12.23 -14.01
N SER A 135 -15.68 11.33 -14.87
CA SER A 135 -17.10 11.29 -15.29
C SER A 135 -18.07 10.78 -14.21
N TYR A 136 -17.53 10.20 -13.11
CA TYR A 136 -18.32 9.58 -12.03
C TYR A 136 -18.38 10.42 -10.76
N ILE A 137 -17.95 11.68 -10.77
CA ILE A 137 -17.80 12.54 -9.57
C ILE A 137 -19.06 12.66 -8.71
N ASN A 138 -20.23 12.61 -9.33
CA ASN A 138 -21.53 12.71 -8.65
C ASN A 138 -22.11 11.33 -8.25
N ALA A 139 -21.50 10.23 -8.69
CA ALA A 139 -21.94 8.88 -8.34
C ALA A 139 -21.65 8.57 -6.89
N LYS A 140 -22.47 7.70 -6.29
CA LYS A 140 -22.22 7.12 -4.96
C LYS A 140 -21.60 5.73 -5.09
N PRO A 141 -20.87 5.23 -4.06
CA PRO A 141 -20.17 3.95 -4.12
C PRO A 141 -21.03 2.76 -4.57
N HIS A 142 -22.30 2.71 -4.20
CA HIS A 142 -23.20 1.62 -4.61
C HIS A 142 -23.53 1.60 -6.12
N GLN A 143 -23.24 2.66 -6.85
CA GLN A 143 -23.46 2.79 -8.30
C GLN A 143 -22.23 2.38 -9.12
N LEU A 144 -21.13 2.02 -8.47
CA LEU A 144 -19.84 1.72 -9.08
C LEU A 144 -19.54 0.22 -9.08
N SER A 145 -18.84 -0.25 -10.12
CA SER A 145 -18.24 -1.59 -10.14
C SER A 145 -17.13 -1.73 -9.10
N GLY A 146 -16.66 -2.95 -8.84
CA GLY A 146 -15.53 -3.21 -7.93
C GLY A 146 -14.26 -2.45 -8.34
N GLY A 147 -13.85 -2.55 -9.60
CA GLY A 147 -12.69 -1.86 -10.14
C GLY A 147 -12.82 -0.33 -10.08
N GLN A 148 -14.01 0.22 -10.37
CA GLN A 148 -14.28 1.63 -10.21
C GLN A 148 -14.16 2.09 -8.75
N LYS A 149 -14.73 1.33 -7.78
CA LYS A 149 -14.57 1.62 -6.35
C LYS A 149 -13.11 1.63 -5.93
N GLN A 150 -12.31 0.69 -6.43
CA GLN A 150 -10.90 0.62 -6.09
C GLN A 150 -10.12 1.80 -6.67
N ARG A 151 -10.38 2.19 -7.92
CA ARG A 151 -9.77 3.38 -8.52
C ARG A 151 -10.14 4.65 -7.75
N VAL A 152 -11.38 4.78 -7.29
CA VAL A 152 -11.79 5.90 -6.41
C VAL A 152 -11.08 5.83 -5.05
N ALA A 153 -10.87 4.64 -4.47
CA ALA A 153 -10.12 4.47 -3.21
C ALA A 153 -8.65 4.88 -3.37
N ILE A 154 -8.03 4.56 -4.52
CA ILE A 154 -6.69 5.03 -4.88
C ILE A 154 -6.68 6.56 -5.02
N ALA A 155 -7.59 7.15 -5.79
CA ALA A 155 -7.69 8.60 -5.95
C ALA A 155 -7.89 9.33 -4.61
N ARG A 156 -8.73 8.78 -3.72
CA ARG A 156 -8.94 9.31 -2.37
C ARG A 156 -7.65 9.33 -1.55
N ALA A 157 -6.84 8.27 -1.62
CA ALA A 157 -5.56 8.22 -0.92
C ALA A 157 -4.56 9.21 -1.52
N LEU A 158 -4.46 9.27 -2.86
CA LEU A 158 -3.61 10.21 -3.59
C LEU A 158 -4.00 11.67 -3.38
N ALA A 159 -5.30 11.96 -3.19
CA ALA A 159 -5.77 13.32 -2.91
C ALA A 159 -5.21 13.92 -1.63
N LEU A 160 -4.64 13.13 -0.72
CA LEU A 160 -3.90 13.62 0.44
C LEU A 160 -2.44 13.98 0.11
N GLU A 161 -1.98 13.67 -1.11
CA GLU A 161 -0.60 13.85 -1.59
C GLU A 161 0.40 13.16 -0.65
N PRO A 162 0.26 11.83 -0.44
CA PRO A 162 1.13 11.09 0.46
C PRO A 162 2.53 10.94 -0.11
N GLU A 163 3.52 10.81 0.77
CA GLU A 163 4.90 10.50 0.39
C GLU A 163 5.14 8.99 0.25
N VAL A 164 4.33 8.19 0.95
CA VAL A 164 4.32 6.72 0.83
C VAL A 164 2.87 6.25 0.72
N LEU A 165 2.58 5.38 -0.22
CA LEU A 165 1.27 4.74 -0.37
C LEU A 165 1.36 3.25 -0.02
N LEU A 166 0.65 2.86 1.04
CA LEU A 166 0.50 1.48 1.45
C LEU A 166 -0.73 0.88 0.75
N MET A 167 -0.61 -0.34 0.22
CA MET A 167 -1.72 -1.04 -0.43
C MET A 167 -1.88 -2.45 0.13
N ASP A 168 -3.04 -2.74 0.72
CA ASP A 168 -3.37 -4.04 1.32
C ASP A 168 -4.23 -4.85 0.35
N GLU A 169 -3.60 -5.71 -0.47
CA GLU A 169 -4.25 -6.60 -1.45
C GLU A 169 -5.28 -5.86 -2.33
N PRO A 170 -4.89 -4.83 -3.08
CA PRO A 170 -5.82 -3.90 -3.76
C PRO A 170 -6.67 -4.55 -4.86
N THR A 171 -6.35 -5.76 -5.30
CA THR A 171 -7.07 -6.50 -6.35
C THR A 171 -7.89 -7.68 -5.83
N SER A 172 -7.69 -8.12 -4.59
CA SER A 172 -8.26 -9.39 -4.07
C SER A 172 -9.80 -9.41 -3.97
N ALA A 173 -10.45 -8.23 -3.93
CA ALA A 173 -11.91 -8.10 -3.89
C ALA A 173 -12.54 -7.82 -5.26
N LEU A 174 -11.77 -7.97 -6.34
CA LEU A 174 -12.20 -7.66 -7.70
C LEU A 174 -12.46 -8.93 -8.51
N ASP A 175 -13.41 -8.82 -9.45
CA ASP A 175 -13.56 -9.80 -10.50
C ASP A 175 -12.32 -9.79 -11.42
N PRO A 176 -11.89 -10.96 -11.96
CA PRO A 176 -10.65 -11.05 -12.77
C PRO A 176 -10.59 -10.06 -13.94
N GLU A 177 -11.72 -9.76 -14.55
CA GLU A 177 -11.81 -8.80 -15.68
C GLU A 177 -11.43 -7.36 -15.28
N MET A 178 -11.59 -7.01 -13.98
CA MET A 178 -11.32 -5.66 -13.46
C MET A 178 -9.92 -5.49 -12.86
N VAL A 179 -9.21 -6.60 -12.63
CA VAL A 179 -7.86 -6.59 -12.02
C VAL A 179 -6.88 -5.79 -12.88
N GLY A 180 -6.92 -6.01 -14.20
CA GLY A 180 -6.01 -5.36 -15.15
C GLY A 180 -6.05 -3.84 -15.12
N GLU A 181 -7.25 -3.25 -15.02
CA GLU A 181 -7.41 -1.78 -14.96
C GLU A 181 -6.79 -1.18 -13.69
N VAL A 182 -6.92 -1.87 -12.55
CA VAL A 182 -6.33 -1.41 -11.28
C VAL A 182 -4.82 -1.57 -11.29
N LEU A 183 -4.29 -2.69 -11.81
CA LEU A 183 -2.86 -2.90 -11.94
C LEU A 183 -2.21 -1.89 -12.88
N ALA A 184 -2.89 -1.49 -13.97
CA ALA A 184 -2.40 -0.46 -14.88
C ALA A 184 -2.22 0.89 -14.16
N VAL A 185 -3.22 1.33 -13.40
CA VAL A 185 -3.13 2.54 -12.57
C VAL A 185 -1.97 2.45 -11.58
N MET A 186 -1.81 1.32 -10.89
CA MET A 186 -0.71 1.13 -9.94
C MET A 186 0.66 1.17 -10.62
N LYS A 187 0.78 0.65 -11.85
CA LYS A 187 2.00 0.72 -12.64
C LYS A 187 2.32 2.15 -13.05
N GLU A 188 1.34 2.91 -13.54
CA GLU A 188 1.51 4.34 -13.87
C GLU A 188 2.05 5.12 -12.65
N LEU A 189 1.48 4.90 -11.47
CA LEU A 189 1.97 5.53 -10.22
C LEU A 189 3.41 5.15 -9.87
N ALA A 190 3.81 3.90 -10.12
CA ALA A 190 5.19 3.44 -9.95
C ALA A 190 6.14 4.13 -10.94
N ASP A 191 5.75 4.21 -12.21
CA ASP A 191 6.53 4.85 -13.28
C ASP A 191 6.68 6.37 -13.03
N GLU A 192 5.72 7.01 -12.36
CA GLU A 192 5.79 8.40 -11.89
C GLU A 192 6.69 8.59 -10.65
N GLY A 193 7.21 7.52 -10.08
CA GLY A 193 8.13 7.55 -8.94
C GLY A 193 7.44 7.66 -7.57
N LEU A 194 6.15 7.35 -7.46
CA LEU A 194 5.47 7.27 -6.17
C LEU A 194 6.06 6.13 -5.33
N THR A 195 6.41 6.44 -4.08
CA THR A 195 6.89 5.42 -3.13
C THR A 195 5.73 4.56 -2.67
N MET A 196 5.84 3.24 -2.85
CA MET A 196 4.75 2.32 -2.52
C MET A 196 5.22 1.10 -1.74
N VAL A 197 4.37 0.62 -0.83
CA VAL A 197 4.50 -0.70 -0.19
C VAL A 197 3.22 -1.47 -0.47
N ILE A 198 3.31 -2.56 -1.19
CA ILE A 198 2.17 -3.27 -1.78
C ILE A 198 2.15 -4.72 -1.30
N VAL A 199 1.14 -5.08 -0.52
CA VAL A 199 0.80 -6.49 -0.28
C VAL A 199 0.01 -7.00 -1.47
N THR A 200 0.49 -8.04 -2.16
CA THR A 200 -0.17 -8.54 -3.36
C THR A 200 -0.03 -10.05 -3.55
N HIS A 201 -0.99 -10.64 -4.26
CA HIS A 201 -0.95 -12.00 -4.80
C HIS A 201 -0.70 -12.02 -6.32
N GLU A 202 -0.56 -10.85 -6.96
CA GLU A 202 -0.28 -10.68 -8.38
C GLU A 202 1.23 -10.79 -8.62
N MET A 203 1.73 -12.03 -8.79
CA MET A 203 3.18 -12.28 -8.85
C MET A 203 3.84 -11.67 -10.10
N ALA A 204 3.15 -11.68 -11.25
CA ALA A 204 3.64 -11.04 -12.46
C ALA A 204 3.80 -9.52 -12.26
N PHE A 205 2.79 -8.88 -11.68
CA PHE A 205 2.85 -7.46 -11.33
C PHE A 205 3.99 -7.16 -10.36
N ALA A 206 4.13 -7.97 -9.28
CA ALA A 206 5.21 -7.80 -8.31
C ALA A 206 6.59 -7.91 -8.96
N ARG A 207 6.79 -8.86 -9.89
CA ARG A 207 8.03 -9.01 -10.65
C ARG A 207 8.34 -7.79 -11.52
N ASP A 208 7.32 -7.28 -12.23
CA ASP A 208 7.51 -6.29 -13.31
C ASP A 208 7.60 -4.85 -12.78
N VAL A 209 7.08 -4.57 -11.57
CA VAL A 209 6.91 -3.19 -11.06
C VAL A 209 7.75 -2.92 -9.82
N SER A 210 8.10 -3.93 -9.02
CA SER A 210 8.80 -3.68 -7.76
C SER A 210 10.29 -3.40 -7.95
N SER A 211 10.81 -2.52 -7.10
CA SER A 211 12.25 -2.34 -6.93
C SER A 211 12.84 -3.37 -5.96
N ARG A 212 11.98 -3.97 -5.10
CA ARG A 212 12.37 -4.92 -4.08
C ARG A 212 11.16 -5.76 -3.66
N VAL A 213 11.40 -7.03 -3.35
CA VAL A 213 10.37 -7.97 -2.89
C VAL A 213 10.75 -8.53 -1.52
N ILE A 214 9.79 -8.52 -0.61
CA ILE A 214 9.89 -9.09 0.73
C ILE A 214 8.94 -10.29 0.82
N PHE A 215 9.49 -11.47 1.07
CA PHE A 215 8.72 -12.68 1.32
C PHE A 215 8.53 -12.89 2.83
N ILE A 216 7.27 -12.85 3.29
CA ILE A 216 6.91 -13.07 4.69
C ILE A 216 6.32 -14.45 4.87
N ASP A 217 6.90 -15.22 5.80
CA ASP A 217 6.36 -16.51 6.25
C ASP A 217 6.37 -16.58 7.77
N GLN A 218 5.29 -17.08 8.37
CA GLN A 218 5.13 -17.28 9.82
C GLN A 218 5.49 -16.06 10.71
N GLY A 219 5.25 -14.86 10.21
CA GLY A 219 5.44 -13.61 10.94
C GLY A 219 6.85 -13.05 10.92
N VAL A 220 7.75 -13.59 10.09
CA VAL A 220 9.11 -13.08 9.87
C VAL A 220 9.38 -12.82 8.39
N ILE A 221 10.36 -11.96 8.09
CA ILE A 221 10.92 -11.85 6.74
C ILE A 221 11.79 -13.08 6.51
N ALA A 222 11.32 -13.99 5.67
CA ALA A 222 12.04 -15.20 5.33
C ALA A 222 13.06 -14.98 4.20
N GLU A 223 12.76 -14.03 3.28
CA GLU A 223 13.66 -13.62 2.22
C GLU A 223 13.33 -12.20 1.75
N GLU A 224 14.37 -11.45 1.40
CA GLU A 224 14.27 -10.12 0.79
C GLU A 224 15.32 -10.01 -0.29
N SER A 225 14.91 -9.60 -1.52
CA SER A 225 15.82 -9.48 -2.65
C SER A 225 15.23 -8.60 -3.76
N SER A 226 16.01 -8.41 -4.85
CA SER A 226 15.48 -7.85 -6.09
C SER A 226 14.41 -8.77 -6.69
N PRO A 227 13.47 -8.24 -7.51
CA PRO A 227 12.49 -9.09 -8.18
C PRO A 227 13.16 -10.13 -9.07
N GLU A 228 14.24 -9.78 -9.79
CA GLU A 228 14.96 -10.74 -10.64
C GLU A 228 15.46 -11.94 -9.85
N GLU A 229 16.07 -11.72 -8.67
CA GLU A 229 16.60 -12.80 -7.85
C GLU A 229 15.49 -13.64 -7.24
N ILE A 230 14.48 -13.01 -6.61
CA ILE A 230 13.47 -13.74 -5.84
C ILE A 230 12.54 -14.59 -6.73
N PHE A 231 12.25 -14.11 -7.96
CA PHE A 231 11.38 -14.84 -8.89
C PHE A 231 12.12 -15.86 -9.76
N SER A 232 13.45 -15.70 -10.02
CA SER A 232 14.21 -16.64 -10.84
C SER A 232 15.02 -17.65 -10.03
N ALA A 233 15.63 -17.23 -8.93
CA ALA A 233 16.56 -18.01 -8.12
C ALA A 233 16.40 -17.75 -6.62
N PRO A 234 15.21 -17.94 -6.03
CA PRO A 234 15.01 -17.74 -4.61
C PRO A 234 15.96 -18.61 -3.77
N LYS A 235 16.51 -18.04 -2.71
CA LYS A 235 17.50 -18.72 -1.85
C LYS A 235 16.81 -19.57 -0.78
N ASN A 236 15.74 -19.04 -0.18
CA ASN A 236 15.01 -19.71 0.87
C ASN A 236 14.08 -20.81 0.32
N GLN A 237 14.10 -22.00 0.93
CA GLN A 237 13.27 -23.12 0.48
C GLN A 237 11.78 -22.83 0.56
N ARG A 238 11.32 -22.12 1.58
CA ARG A 238 9.92 -21.71 1.73
C ARG A 238 9.46 -20.75 0.61
N THR A 239 10.35 -19.85 0.16
CA THR A 239 10.10 -18.98 -0.99
C THR A 239 9.97 -19.80 -2.27
N LYS A 240 10.85 -20.77 -2.51
CA LYS A 240 10.77 -21.72 -3.64
C LYS A 240 9.44 -22.46 -3.66
N ASP A 241 9.07 -23.05 -2.52
CA ASP A 241 7.83 -23.83 -2.38
C ASP A 241 6.58 -22.96 -2.58
N PHE A 242 6.63 -21.69 -2.16
CA PHE A 242 5.55 -20.74 -2.37
C PHE A 242 5.44 -20.35 -3.85
N LEU A 243 6.54 -19.93 -4.47
CA LEU A 243 6.55 -19.45 -5.86
C LEU A 243 6.29 -20.56 -6.88
N SER A 244 6.63 -21.81 -6.58
CA SER A 244 6.36 -22.95 -7.47
C SER A 244 4.86 -23.16 -7.76
N ARG A 245 3.97 -22.64 -6.91
CA ARG A 245 2.50 -22.71 -7.08
C ARG A 245 1.98 -21.70 -8.11
N PHE A 246 2.77 -20.69 -8.39
CA PHE A 246 2.45 -19.70 -9.40
C PHE A 246 3.25 -20.08 -10.66
N ASN A 247 2.56 -20.60 -11.70
CA ASN A 247 3.16 -20.84 -13.01
C ASN A 247 3.61 -19.50 -13.62
N LEU A 248 4.70 -18.94 -13.10
CA LEU A 248 5.43 -17.83 -13.72
C LEU A 248 6.13 -18.46 -14.93
N GLY A 249 5.41 -18.53 -16.06
CA GLY A 249 5.91 -19.19 -17.27
C GLY A 249 7.34 -18.75 -17.56
N LYS A 250 8.19 -19.74 -17.84
CA LYS A 250 9.45 -19.51 -18.54
C LYS A 250 9.08 -18.97 -19.92
N GLN A 251 9.08 -17.64 -20.06
CA GLN A 251 9.18 -16.97 -21.34
C GLN A 251 10.63 -16.61 -21.60
#